data_c186c5f45d73493eb6319647a795b20e
#
_entry.id   c186c5f45d73493eb6319647a795b20e
#
_cell.length_a   1.000
_cell.length_b   1.000
_cell.length_c   1.000
_cell.angle_alpha   90.00
_cell.angle_beta   90.00
_cell.angle_gamma   90.00
#
_symmetry.space_group_name_H-M   'P 1'
#
loop_
_entity.id
_entity.type
_entity.pdbx_description
1 polymer ?
#
loop_
_entity_poly.entity_id
_entity_poly.type
_entity_poly.pdbx_seq_one_letter_code
_entity_poly.pdbx_strand_id
1 'polypeptide(L)'
;GANKNVANDVGITANASGITVANGSNGGLATNYTLTGGTHETDITKQDFSIALSRQYDATNQAKPNSADSAITETFSGLVGTETLTLGGTNGTVSNANATGSAQAVTIGGLTVGNGSGASASSGGLIANYNLTGTTLTISPRVLTSSGSRFYDGTTTASNSDITLGNLAN
;
A
#
# COMPACT_ATOMS: atom_id res chain seq x y z
N GLY A 1 -22.73 12.02 -11.30
CA GLY A 1 -23.17 10.64 -11.53
C GLY A 1 -23.62 9.97 -10.24
N ALA A 2 -24.50 9.01 -10.32
CA ALA A 2 -25.04 8.31 -9.16
C ALA A 2 -24.03 7.32 -8.53
N ASN A 3 -22.92 7.02 -9.21
CA ASN A 3 -21.88 6.09 -8.79
C ASN A 3 -20.50 6.67 -9.08
N LYS A 4 -19.59 6.58 -8.11
CA LYS A 4 -18.19 7.00 -8.24
C LYS A 4 -17.22 5.84 -8.46
N ASN A 5 -17.69 4.62 -8.46
CA ASN A 5 -16.86 3.42 -8.65
C ASN A 5 -16.51 3.20 -10.12
N VAL A 6 -15.49 2.38 -10.35
CA VAL A 6 -15.12 1.93 -11.70
C VAL A 6 -16.32 1.33 -12.41
N ALA A 7 -16.66 1.88 -13.56
CA ALA A 7 -17.75 1.43 -14.42
C ALA A 7 -17.58 2.02 -15.82
N ASN A 8 -18.08 1.33 -16.82
CA ASN A 8 -18.21 1.82 -18.18
C ASN A 8 -19.52 2.57 -18.35
N ASP A 9 -19.57 3.50 -19.28
CA ASP A 9 -20.77 4.22 -19.70
C ASP A 9 -21.56 4.84 -18.54
N VAL A 10 -20.83 5.43 -17.56
CA VAL A 10 -21.49 6.13 -16.45
C VAL A 10 -22.19 7.35 -16.96
N GLY A 11 -23.52 7.33 -16.89
CA GLY A 11 -24.36 8.49 -17.28
C GLY A 11 -24.04 9.70 -16.41
N ILE A 12 -23.58 10.77 -17.02
CA ILE A 12 -23.43 12.08 -16.39
C ILE A 12 -24.53 13.01 -16.88
N THR A 13 -25.25 13.60 -15.96
CA THR A 13 -26.17 14.71 -16.31
C THR A 13 -25.32 15.98 -16.40
N ALA A 14 -25.14 16.48 -17.62
CA ALA A 14 -24.48 17.77 -17.79
C ALA A 14 -25.37 18.84 -17.16
N ASN A 15 -24.92 19.42 -16.05
CA ASN A 15 -25.50 20.67 -15.58
C ASN A 15 -24.95 21.78 -16.47
N ALA A 16 -25.80 22.36 -17.32
CA ALA A 16 -25.44 23.40 -18.27
C ALA A 16 -24.74 24.60 -17.62
N SER A 17 -24.84 24.78 -16.30
CA SER A 17 -24.17 25.86 -15.56
C SER A 17 -22.67 25.61 -15.29
N GLY A 18 -22.16 24.38 -15.47
CA GLY A 18 -20.76 24.01 -15.20
C GLY A 18 -19.93 23.76 -16.47
N ILE A 19 -20.56 23.66 -17.64
CA ILE A 19 -19.89 23.41 -18.93
C ILE A 19 -20.02 24.64 -19.78
N THR A 20 -18.87 25.22 -20.18
CA THR A 20 -18.84 26.39 -21.07
C THR A 20 -18.31 26.00 -22.44
N VAL A 21 -18.93 26.51 -23.49
CA VAL A 21 -18.42 26.41 -24.85
C VAL A 21 -17.54 27.63 -25.10
N ALA A 22 -16.27 27.41 -25.46
CA ALA A 22 -15.33 28.46 -25.81
C ALA A 22 -15.09 28.50 -27.32
N ASN A 23 -14.57 29.63 -27.84
CA ASN A 23 -14.20 29.75 -29.23
C ASN A 23 -13.07 28.78 -29.58
N GLY A 24 -13.20 28.08 -30.71
CA GLY A 24 -12.16 27.21 -31.23
C GLY A 24 -11.03 27.99 -31.92
N SER A 25 -9.84 27.38 -31.99
CA SER A 25 -8.65 27.94 -32.62
C SER A 25 -8.79 28.14 -34.14
N ASN A 26 -9.72 27.45 -34.79
CA ASN A 26 -9.95 27.47 -36.24
C ASN A 26 -11.17 28.34 -36.66
N GLY A 27 -11.48 29.40 -35.90
CA GLY A 27 -12.55 30.33 -36.24
C GLY A 27 -13.96 29.90 -35.83
N GLY A 28 -14.11 28.79 -35.12
CA GLY A 28 -15.40 28.41 -34.52
C GLY A 28 -15.77 29.36 -33.38
N LEU A 29 -16.87 30.11 -33.54
CA LEU A 29 -17.37 30.98 -32.48
C LEU A 29 -18.34 30.25 -31.57
N ALA A 30 -18.15 30.33 -30.27
CA ALA A 30 -19.05 29.74 -29.26
C ALA A 30 -20.50 30.19 -29.40
N THR A 31 -20.71 31.41 -29.87
CA THR A 31 -22.03 31.99 -30.12
C THR A 31 -22.85 31.31 -31.23
N ASN A 32 -22.18 30.51 -32.07
CA ASN A 32 -22.84 29.73 -33.12
C ASN A 32 -23.39 28.40 -32.61
N TYR A 33 -23.16 28.09 -31.35
CA TYR A 33 -23.56 26.80 -30.75
C TYR A 33 -24.38 27.03 -29.50
N THR A 34 -25.37 26.21 -29.30
CA THR A 34 -26.15 26.15 -28.07
C THR A 34 -25.92 24.80 -27.44
N LEU A 35 -25.45 24.81 -26.20
CA LEU A 35 -25.36 23.57 -25.41
C LEU A 35 -26.76 23.23 -24.90
N THR A 36 -27.37 22.22 -25.49
CA THR A 36 -28.62 21.64 -24.97
C THR A 36 -28.27 20.58 -23.97
N GLY A 37 -28.99 20.54 -22.86
CA GLY A 37 -28.83 19.46 -21.86
C GLY A 37 -28.97 18.09 -22.50
N GLY A 38 -28.20 17.13 -22.06
CA GLY A 38 -28.22 15.75 -22.55
C GLY A 38 -27.60 14.79 -21.53
N THR A 39 -27.82 13.49 -21.76
CA THR A 39 -27.13 12.45 -21.03
C THR A 39 -25.79 12.21 -21.75
N HIS A 40 -24.70 12.36 -21.05
CA HIS A 40 -23.36 12.02 -21.54
C HIS A 40 -22.88 10.80 -20.77
N GLU A 41 -22.05 9.99 -21.40
CA GLU A 41 -21.47 8.80 -20.80
C GLU A 41 -19.97 8.99 -20.70
N THR A 42 -19.37 8.49 -19.64
CA THR A 42 -17.93 8.47 -19.42
C THR A 42 -17.54 7.21 -18.68
N ASP A 43 -16.33 6.73 -18.92
CA ASP A 43 -15.78 5.59 -18.18
C ASP A 43 -15.06 6.11 -16.93
N ILE A 44 -15.29 5.43 -15.82
CA ILE A 44 -14.48 5.57 -14.62
C ILE A 44 -13.51 4.39 -14.58
N THR A 45 -12.24 4.65 -14.80
CA THR A 45 -11.19 3.63 -14.84
C THR A 45 -10.56 3.44 -13.47
N LYS A 46 -9.88 2.27 -13.29
CA LYS A 46 -9.19 1.96 -12.04
C LYS A 46 -8.04 2.92 -11.78
N GLN A 47 -7.87 3.27 -10.50
CA GLN A 47 -6.71 3.99 -10.00
C GLN A 47 -5.60 3.02 -9.63
N ASP A 48 -4.37 3.32 -10.06
CA ASP A 48 -3.19 2.53 -9.69
C ASP A 48 -2.76 2.81 -8.24
N PHE A 49 -2.36 1.74 -7.54
CA PHE A 49 -1.79 1.84 -6.20
C PHE A 49 -0.65 0.84 -6.00
N SER A 50 0.15 1.07 -4.98
CA SER A 50 1.23 0.19 -4.57
C SER A 50 1.24 -0.03 -3.07
N ILE A 51 1.93 -1.10 -2.63
CA ILE A 51 2.07 -1.46 -1.21
C ILE A 51 3.57 -1.51 -0.88
N ALA A 52 3.96 -0.78 0.16
CA ALA A 52 5.28 -0.91 0.77
C ALA A 52 5.14 -1.55 2.14
N LEU A 53 5.86 -2.64 2.33
CA LEU A 53 5.96 -3.36 3.60
C LEU A 53 7.32 -3.11 4.23
N SER A 54 7.37 -3.06 5.56
CA SER A 54 8.63 -3.07 6.29
C SER A 54 8.52 -3.93 7.54
N ARG A 55 9.63 -4.61 7.89
CA ARG A 55 9.76 -5.40 9.10
C ARG A 55 11.22 -5.54 9.53
N GLN A 56 11.45 -6.01 10.74
CA GLN A 56 12.78 -6.44 11.17
C GLN A 56 13.11 -7.84 10.64
N TYR A 57 14.40 -8.14 10.59
CA TYR A 57 14.91 -9.46 10.24
C TYR A 57 14.38 -10.54 11.19
N ASP A 58 13.85 -11.63 10.62
CA ASP A 58 13.24 -12.76 11.32
C ASP A 58 13.70 -14.13 10.78
N ALA A 59 14.80 -14.14 10.01
CA ALA A 59 15.37 -15.32 9.33
C ALA A 59 14.49 -15.93 8.22
N THR A 60 13.36 -15.30 7.86
CA THR A 60 12.49 -15.79 6.80
C THR A 60 12.53 -14.89 5.56
N ASN A 61 12.14 -15.42 4.40
CA ASN A 61 11.92 -14.65 3.18
C ASN A 61 10.44 -14.27 2.98
N GLN A 62 9.60 -14.47 3.99
CA GLN A 62 8.17 -14.16 3.91
C GLN A 62 7.94 -12.66 4.05
N ALA A 63 7.14 -12.08 3.16
CA ALA A 63 6.79 -10.67 3.22
C ALA A 63 5.82 -10.36 4.38
N LYS A 64 4.94 -11.30 4.70
CA LYS A 64 4.02 -11.22 5.84
C LYS A 64 4.00 -12.58 6.55
N PRO A 65 4.99 -12.88 7.40
CA PRO A 65 5.01 -14.13 8.15
C PRO A 65 3.84 -14.17 9.17
N ASN A 66 3.32 -15.36 9.39
CA ASN A 66 2.32 -15.62 10.43
C ASN A 66 3.01 -15.81 11.80
N SER A 67 3.90 -14.93 12.17
CA SER A 67 4.72 -15.02 13.38
C SER A 67 4.53 -13.76 14.23
N ALA A 68 4.40 -13.95 15.55
CA ALA A 68 4.34 -12.86 16.52
C ALA A 68 5.64 -12.04 16.60
N ASP A 69 6.73 -12.57 16.05
CA ASP A 69 8.08 -11.98 16.14
C ASP A 69 8.32 -10.83 15.16
N SER A 70 7.45 -10.64 14.18
CA SER A 70 7.64 -9.64 13.12
C SER A 70 6.43 -8.72 13.01
N ALA A 71 6.47 -7.61 13.74
CA ALA A 71 5.55 -6.51 13.48
C ALA A 71 5.80 -5.98 12.05
N ILE A 72 4.77 -6.04 11.20
CA ILE A 72 4.82 -5.52 9.85
C ILE A 72 4.16 -4.15 9.82
N THR A 73 4.85 -3.19 9.22
CA THR A 73 4.26 -1.91 8.86
C THR A 73 3.82 -1.97 7.40
N GLU A 74 2.58 -1.61 7.14
CA GLU A 74 1.97 -1.59 5.81
C GLU A 74 1.71 -0.14 5.40
N THR A 75 2.15 0.25 4.22
CA THR A 75 1.90 1.57 3.66
C THR A 75 1.31 1.42 2.26
N PHE A 76 0.12 1.99 2.06
CA PHE A 76 -0.53 2.06 0.76
C PHE A 76 -0.27 3.42 0.14
N SER A 77 0.09 3.45 -1.14
CA SER A 77 0.33 4.69 -1.90
C SER A 77 -0.50 4.70 -3.18
N GLY A 78 -1.07 5.85 -3.53
CA GLY A 78 -1.90 6.02 -4.72
C GLY A 78 -3.40 5.86 -4.45
N LEU A 79 -3.84 5.75 -3.18
CA LEU A 79 -5.25 5.73 -2.84
C LEU A 79 -5.87 7.14 -2.97
N VAL A 80 -7.15 7.19 -3.31
CA VAL A 80 -7.89 8.44 -3.51
C VAL A 80 -8.30 9.03 -2.15
N GLY A 81 -7.92 10.29 -1.93
CA GLY A 81 -8.33 11.03 -0.73
C GLY A 81 -7.92 10.34 0.57
N THR A 82 -8.87 10.02 1.42
CA THR A 82 -8.69 9.32 2.70
C THR A 82 -9.13 7.85 2.65
N GLU A 83 -9.30 7.29 1.47
CA GLU A 83 -9.69 5.89 1.33
C GLU A 83 -8.61 4.96 1.87
N THR A 84 -9.03 3.82 2.39
CA THR A 84 -8.15 2.77 2.91
C THR A 84 -8.43 1.45 2.22
N LEU A 85 -7.44 0.58 2.17
CA LEU A 85 -7.56 -0.83 1.81
C LEU A 85 -6.97 -1.67 2.94
N THR A 86 -7.20 -2.97 2.89
CA THR A 86 -6.66 -3.92 3.87
C THR A 86 -5.76 -4.93 3.18
N LEU A 87 -4.63 -5.28 3.81
CA LEU A 87 -3.77 -6.37 3.37
C LEU A 87 -4.02 -7.59 4.26
N GLY A 88 -4.60 -8.61 3.66
CA GLY A 88 -4.84 -9.92 4.28
C GLY A 88 -3.90 -11.00 3.75
N GLY A 89 -4.13 -12.23 4.22
CA GLY A 89 -3.33 -13.38 3.81
C GLY A 89 -1.94 -13.41 4.44
N THR A 90 -1.16 -14.40 4.03
CA THR A 90 0.21 -14.67 4.48
C THR A 90 1.06 -15.15 3.31
N ASN A 91 2.38 -15.29 3.50
CA ASN A 91 3.26 -15.98 2.56
C ASN A 91 3.55 -15.30 1.22
N GLY A 92 3.42 -13.97 1.11
CA GLY A 92 4.17 -13.27 0.08
C GLY A 92 5.67 -13.47 0.31
N THR A 93 6.49 -13.57 -0.73
CA THR A 93 7.92 -13.86 -0.58
C THR A 93 8.79 -12.83 -1.27
N VAL A 94 10.01 -12.64 -0.74
CA VAL A 94 11.10 -11.90 -1.37
C VAL A 94 12.25 -12.83 -1.73
N SER A 95 13.11 -12.41 -2.64
CA SER A 95 14.25 -13.21 -3.09
C SER A 95 15.36 -13.34 -2.04
N ASN A 96 15.48 -12.37 -1.13
CA ASN A 96 16.52 -12.35 -0.11
C ASN A 96 15.92 -12.12 1.28
N ALA A 97 16.16 -13.06 2.20
CA ALA A 97 15.70 -12.99 3.59
C ALA A 97 16.52 -12.02 4.45
N ASN A 98 17.70 -11.60 4.00
CA ASN A 98 18.61 -10.78 4.79
C ASN A 98 18.15 -9.31 4.89
N ALA A 99 18.59 -8.65 5.95
CA ALA A 99 18.36 -7.24 6.17
C ALA A 99 19.27 -6.40 5.27
N THR A 100 18.82 -6.13 4.06
CA THR A 100 19.56 -5.31 3.08
C THR A 100 19.34 -3.82 3.26
N GLY A 101 18.30 -3.41 3.99
CA GLY A 101 17.87 -2.01 4.11
C GLY A 101 17.26 -1.43 2.82
N SER A 102 17.21 -2.22 1.76
CA SER A 102 16.65 -1.82 0.46
C SER A 102 15.33 -2.52 0.19
N ALA A 103 14.43 -1.85 -0.51
CA ALA A 103 13.15 -2.42 -0.93
C ALA A 103 13.37 -3.54 -1.96
N GLN A 104 12.73 -4.68 -1.75
CA GLN A 104 12.73 -5.86 -2.62
C GLN A 104 11.33 -6.08 -3.17
N ALA A 105 11.22 -6.50 -4.41
CA ALA A 105 9.93 -6.90 -4.98
C ALA A 105 9.37 -8.12 -4.24
N VAL A 106 8.08 -8.07 -3.94
CA VAL A 106 7.35 -9.17 -3.30
C VAL A 106 6.61 -9.98 -4.35
N THR A 107 6.85 -11.28 -4.38
CA THR A 107 5.96 -12.22 -5.05
C THR A 107 4.73 -12.42 -4.16
N ILE A 108 3.57 -12.01 -4.64
CA ILE A 108 2.35 -11.86 -3.84
C ILE A 108 1.94 -13.17 -3.16
N GLY A 109 2.04 -14.33 -3.86
CA GLY A 109 1.71 -15.62 -3.26
C GLY A 109 0.30 -15.66 -2.66
N GLY A 110 0.23 -15.88 -1.34
CA GLY A 110 -1.02 -15.91 -0.58
C GLY A 110 -1.47 -14.57 0.02
N LEU A 111 -0.82 -13.45 -0.32
CA LEU A 111 -1.29 -12.13 0.09
C LEU A 111 -2.56 -11.75 -0.68
N THR A 112 -3.48 -11.10 0.00
CA THR A 112 -4.73 -10.63 -0.58
C THR A 112 -4.98 -9.18 -0.19
N VAL A 113 -5.50 -8.39 -1.13
CA VAL A 113 -5.94 -7.02 -0.83
C VAL A 113 -7.45 -6.99 -0.79
N GLY A 114 -7.99 -6.46 0.27
CA GLY A 114 -9.42 -6.35 0.50
C GLY A 114 -9.88 -4.90 0.61
N ASN A 115 -11.20 -4.74 0.69
CA ASN A 115 -11.83 -3.45 0.92
C ASN A 115 -11.36 -2.83 2.24
N GLY A 116 -11.31 -1.52 2.29
CA GLY A 116 -11.06 -0.78 3.50
C GLY A 116 -12.21 -0.86 4.50
N SER A 117 -11.96 -0.52 5.75
CA SER A 117 -12.98 -0.45 6.79
C SER A 117 -14.03 0.60 6.42
N GLY A 118 -15.31 0.21 6.48
CA GLY A 118 -16.43 1.09 6.10
C GLY A 118 -16.56 1.33 4.60
N ALA A 119 -15.87 0.55 3.77
CA ALA A 119 -15.92 0.67 2.32
C ALA A 119 -17.31 0.42 1.76
N SER A 120 -17.78 1.31 0.88
CA SER A 120 -19.06 1.19 0.18
C SER A 120 -19.02 1.97 -1.13
N ALA A 121 -20.04 1.74 -1.98
CA ALA A 121 -20.18 2.47 -3.23
C ALA A 121 -20.24 4.01 -3.05
N SER A 122 -20.68 4.48 -1.90
CA SER A 122 -20.78 5.91 -1.57
C SER A 122 -19.58 6.46 -0.81
N SER A 123 -18.89 5.64 0.02
CA SER A 123 -17.75 6.08 0.85
C SER A 123 -16.39 5.84 0.18
N GLY A 124 -16.28 4.91 -0.78
CA GLY A 124 -15.03 4.51 -1.43
C GLY A 124 -14.29 3.41 -0.69
N GLY A 125 -13.00 3.22 -0.98
CA GLY A 125 -12.17 2.16 -0.38
C GLY A 125 -12.51 0.75 -0.86
N LEU A 126 -13.13 0.62 -2.03
CA LEU A 126 -13.41 -0.68 -2.66
C LEU A 126 -12.23 -1.10 -3.53
N ILE A 127 -11.68 -2.29 -3.27
CA ILE A 127 -10.57 -2.83 -4.10
C ILE A 127 -10.92 -2.91 -5.59
N ALA A 128 -12.20 -3.06 -5.93
CA ALA A 128 -12.65 -3.07 -7.31
C ALA A 128 -12.30 -1.80 -8.10
N ASN A 129 -12.11 -0.67 -7.42
CA ASN A 129 -11.75 0.63 -7.99
C ASN A 129 -10.24 0.79 -8.23
N TYR A 130 -9.44 -0.18 -7.82
CA TYR A 130 -7.99 -0.06 -7.78
C TYR A 130 -7.30 -1.16 -8.58
N ASN A 131 -6.10 -0.84 -9.06
CA ASN A 131 -5.19 -1.76 -9.73
C ASN A 131 -3.85 -1.78 -8.97
N LEU A 132 -3.46 -2.94 -8.43
CA LEU A 132 -2.18 -3.09 -7.73
C LEU A 132 -1.03 -3.15 -8.74
N THR A 133 -0.13 -2.16 -8.69
CA THR A 133 1.02 -2.06 -9.60
C THR A 133 2.28 -2.71 -9.04
N GLY A 134 2.37 -2.89 -7.73
CA GLY A 134 3.51 -3.55 -7.12
C GLY A 134 3.44 -3.60 -5.60
N THR A 135 4.16 -4.58 -5.05
CA THR A 135 4.36 -4.71 -3.60
C THR A 135 5.85 -4.85 -3.34
N THR A 136 6.36 -4.12 -2.37
CA THR A 136 7.76 -4.17 -1.94
C THR A 136 7.88 -4.48 -0.46
N LEU A 137 9.02 -5.05 -0.05
CA LEU A 137 9.37 -5.28 1.35
C LEU A 137 10.78 -4.74 1.63
N THR A 138 10.91 -3.99 2.71
CA THR A 138 12.20 -3.61 3.29
C THR A 138 12.42 -4.39 4.59
N ILE A 139 13.53 -5.13 4.67
CA ILE A 139 13.94 -5.85 5.87
C ILE A 139 15.05 -5.05 6.54
N SER A 140 14.82 -4.58 7.77
CA SER A 140 15.79 -3.86 8.57
C SER A 140 16.54 -4.80 9.52
N PRO A 141 17.77 -4.45 9.95
CA PRO A 141 18.48 -5.21 10.96
C PRO A 141 17.66 -5.34 12.25
N ARG A 142 17.76 -6.50 12.89
CA ARG A 142 17.16 -6.75 14.21
C ARG A 142 18.11 -6.22 15.29
N VAL A 143 17.56 -5.50 16.24
CA VAL A 143 18.32 -5.01 17.38
C VAL A 143 18.53 -6.16 18.37
N LEU A 144 19.80 -6.50 18.62
CA LEU A 144 20.16 -7.48 19.63
C LEU A 144 20.23 -6.83 21.01
N THR A 145 19.88 -7.59 22.02
CA THR A 145 20.11 -7.24 23.42
C THR A 145 21.27 -8.07 23.95
N SER A 146 22.01 -7.53 24.91
CA SER A 146 23.04 -8.28 25.61
C SER A 146 22.82 -8.19 27.13
N SER A 147 23.03 -9.29 27.81
CA SER A 147 23.04 -9.36 29.27
C SER A 147 24.16 -10.26 29.71
N GLY A 148 24.64 -10.07 30.94
CA GLY A 148 25.70 -10.92 31.46
C GLY A 148 25.86 -10.74 32.97
N SER A 149 26.46 -11.75 33.61
CA SER A 149 26.84 -11.71 35.01
C SER A 149 28.09 -12.57 35.21
N ARG A 150 28.93 -12.17 36.14
CA ARG A 150 30.09 -12.96 36.57
C ARG A 150 30.34 -12.77 38.07
N PHE A 151 31.05 -13.69 38.64
CA PHE A 151 31.55 -13.51 39.99
C PHE A 151 32.69 -12.48 40.03
N TYR A 152 32.85 -11.84 41.17
CA TYR A 152 33.95 -10.90 41.38
C TYR A 152 35.30 -11.65 41.37
N ASP A 153 36.20 -11.20 40.50
CA ASP A 153 37.54 -11.75 40.29
C ASP A 153 38.65 -10.70 40.37
N GLY A 154 38.34 -9.48 40.79
CA GLY A 154 39.27 -8.37 40.90
C GLY A 154 39.60 -7.68 39.57
N THR A 155 38.97 -8.06 38.45
CA THR A 155 39.20 -7.45 37.13
C THR A 155 37.95 -6.67 36.63
N THR A 156 38.18 -5.83 35.61
CA THR A 156 37.10 -5.04 34.95
C THR A 156 36.67 -5.66 33.61
N THR A 157 37.29 -6.76 33.16
CA THR A 157 37.03 -7.41 31.88
C THR A 157 36.07 -8.56 32.04
N ALA A 158 35.01 -8.59 31.17
CA ALA A 158 34.16 -9.74 31.04
C ALA A 158 34.63 -10.65 29.88
N SER A 159 34.49 -11.95 30.02
CA SER A 159 34.77 -12.89 28.94
C SER A 159 33.53 -13.06 28.06
N ASN A 160 33.70 -13.59 26.84
CA ASN A 160 32.56 -13.88 25.94
C ASN A 160 31.56 -14.86 26.55
N SER A 161 32.02 -15.75 27.46
CA SER A 161 31.15 -16.69 28.18
C SER A 161 30.26 -16.04 29.24
N ASP A 162 30.60 -14.83 29.67
CA ASP A 162 29.83 -14.07 30.66
C ASP A 162 28.67 -13.28 30.02
N ILE A 163 28.62 -13.26 28.67
CA ILE A 163 27.66 -12.46 27.91
C ILE A 163 26.71 -13.36 27.14
N THR A 164 25.43 -13.12 27.30
CA THR A 164 24.36 -13.77 26.51
C THR A 164 23.72 -12.73 25.59
N LEU A 165 23.61 -13.10 24.31
CA LEU A 165 22.85 -12.31 23.34
C LEU A 165 21.40 -12.75 23.35
N GLY A 166 20.49 -11.78 23.39
CA GLY A 166 19.05 -11.97 23.28
C GLY A 166 18.46 -11.34 22.01
N ASN A 167 17.19 -11.60 21.79
CA ASN A 167 16.44 -11.11 20.64
C ASN A 167 17.00 -11.59 19.29
N LEU A 168 17.56 -12.81 19.26
CA LEU A 168 17.93 -13.47 18.00
C LEU A 168 16.67 -13.88 17.23
N ALA A 169 16.74 -13.88 15.90
CA ALA A 169 15.69 -14.46 15.07
C ALA A 169 15.73 -16.00 15.20
N ASN A 170 14.58 -16.64 15.34
CA ASN A 170 14.41 -18.09 15.44
C ASN A 170 13.99 -18.69 14.10
#